data_712a95091af28ec841d602ddba32b80e
#
_entry.id   712a95091af28ec841d602ddba32b80e
#
_cell.length_a   1.000
_cell.length_b   1.000
_cell.length_c   1.000
_cell.angle_alpha   90.00
_cell.angle_beta   90.00
_cell.angle_gamma   90.00
#
_symmetry.space_group_name_H-M   'P 1'
#
loop_
_entity.id
_entity.type
_entity.pdbx_description
1 polymer ?
#
loop_
_entity_poly.entity_id
_entity_poly.type
_entity_poly.pdbx_seq_one_letter_code
_entity_poly.pdbx_strand_id
1 'polypeptide(L)'
;MEYNDKIPHVNAPRGFFRHNAFLAAAVALPVIVVAFFLLATAIPRWTVPPPAYDLVLRVGKPYDQPRPQVAVEFKVDDGRIVAFVRPVQKDQYVQSWSLVRFDHQTSNLQDIPVKIPDSLPSDSPPQTIVVDGLAAKRVLEQTKAPDGYELRTDTNRGGGGLMGDLFGMRGYDQRVVLVNRGRVVTLPFPSGYQYAPVTAVGWLTDAP
;
A
#
# COMPACT_ATOMS: atom_id res chain seq x y z
N MET A 1 -36.15 67.71 -31.14
CA MET A 1 -34.79 67.36 -30.70
C MET A 1 -34.73 65.87 -30.46
N GLU A 2 -34.24 65.12 -31.42
CA GLU A 2 -34.20 63.67 -31.41
C GLU A 2 -32.77 63.26 -31.05
N TYR A 3 -32.63 62.64 -29.88
CA TYR A 3 -31.35 62.22 -29.32
C TYR A 3 -31.07 60.79 -29.84
N ASN A 4 -30.22 60.71 -30.85
CA ASN A 4 -29.87 59.47 -31.50
C ASN A 4 -28.72 58.78 -30.72
N ASP A 5 -29.07 57.94 -29.77
CA ASP A 5 -28.14 57.21 -28.89
C ASP A 5 -27.56 56.03 -29.68
N LYS A 6 -26.45 56.28 -30.39
CA LYS A 6 -25.66 55.19 -31.03
C LYS A 6 -24.87 54.46 -29.97
N ILE A 7 -25.40 53.33 -29.52
CA ILE A 7 -24.66 52.37 -28.72
C ILE A 7 -23.43 51.86 -29.51
N PRO A 8 -22.20 52.09 -29.02
CA PRO A 8 -21.02 51.57 -29.71
C PRO A 8 -21.01 50.06 -29.64
N HIS A 9 -21.11 49.38 -30.78
CA HIS A 9 -20.87 47.95 -30.87
C HIS A 9 -19.42 47.65 -30.48
N VAL A 10 -19.22 47.09 -29.29
CA VAL A 10 -17.95 46.54 -28.82
C VAL A 10 -17.64 45.33 -29.69
N ASN A 11 -16.81 45.53 -30.72
CA ASN A 11 -16.29 44.44 -31.53
C ASN A 11 -15.49 43.49 -30.63
N ALA A 12 -16.07 42.34 -30.34
CA ALA A 12 -15.33 41.29 -29.61
C ALA A 12 -14.05 40.95 -30.38
N PRO A 13 -12.93 40.77 -29.70
CA PRO A 13 -11.60 40.55 -30.30
C PRO A 13 -11.53 39.17 -30.98
N ARG A 14 -12.18 39.01 -32.13
CA ARG A 14 -12.13 37.78 -32.92
C ARG A 14 -10.78 37.49 -33.59
N GLY A 15 -9.78 38.42 -33.45
CA GLY A 15 -8.50 38.34 -34.13
C GLY A 15 -7.35 37.79 -33.27
N PHE A 16 -7.46 37.78 -31.93
CA PHE A 16 -6.33 37.47 -31.06
C PHE A 16 -5.78 36.05 -31.27
N PHE A 17 -6.64 35.05 -31.37
CA PHE A 17 -6.21 33.66 -31.56
C PHE A 17 -5.66 33.36 -32.96
N ARG A 18 -6.06 34.12 -33.99
CA ARG A 18 -5.56 33.90 -35.34
C ARG A 18 -4.14 34.43 -35.55
N HIS A 19 -3.77 35.54 -34.91
CA HIS A 19 -2.41 36.12 -35.00
C HIS A 19 -1.41 35.50 -34.05
N ASN A 20 -1.89 34.89 -32.96
CA ASN A 20 -1.04 34.32 -31.90
C ASN A 20 -1.25 32.79 -31.77
N ALA A 21 -1.62 32.11 -32.85
CA ALA A 21 -1.88 30.63 -32.81
C ALA A 21 -0.68 29.84 -32.25
N PHE A 22 0.54 30.27 -32.58
CA PHE A 22 1.75 29.64 -32.06
C PHE A 22 1.91 29.85 -30.54
N LEU A 23 1.63 31.05 -30.05
CA LEU A 23 1.67 31.36 -28.62
C LEU A 23 0.55 30.61 -27.85
N ALA A 24 -0.65 30.56 -28.42
CA ALA A 24 -1.76 29.79 -27.86
C ALA A 24 -1.44 28.29 -27.80
N ALA A 25 -0.83 27.73 -28.85
CA ALA A 25 -0.40 26.34 -28.87
C ALA A 25 0.73 26.06 -27.86
N ALA A 26 1.70 26.98 -27.73
CA ALA A 26 2.79 26.85 -26.77
C ALA A 26 2.29 26.82 -25.31
N VAL A 27 1.21 27.55 -24.98
CA VAL A 27 0.60 27.53 -23.64
C VAL A 27 -0.36 26.35 -23.48
N ALA A 28 -1.11 25.99 -24.53
CA ALA A 28 -2.08 24.91 -24.47
C ALA A 28 -1.42 23.52 -24.34
N LEU A 29 -0.28 23.30 -24.99
CA LEU A 29 0.40 22.00 -24.98
C LEU A 29 0.75 21.50 -23.57
N PRO A 30 1.43 22.28 -22.71
CA PRO A 30 1.70 21.87 -21.34
C PRO A 30 0.42 21.57 -20.54
N VAL A 31 -0.64 22.38 -20.72
CA VAL A 31 -1.93 22.17 -20.04
C VAL A 31 -2.58 20.85 -20.48
N ILE A 32 -2.57 20.55 -21.78
CA ILE A 32 -3.09 19.29 -22.32
C ILE A 32 -2.29 18.10 -21.78
N VAL A 33 -0.97 18.20 -21.74
CA VAL A 33 -0.11 17.13 -21.21
C VAL A 33 -0.41 16.88 -19.73
N VAL A 34 -0.51 17.93 -18.92
CA VAL A 34 -0.86 17.83 -17.51
C VAL A 34 -2.26 17.25 -17.33
N ALA A 35 -3.26 17.71 -18.10
CA ALA A 35 -4.62 17.19 -18.06
C ALA A 35 -4.68 15.70 -18.44
N PHE A 36 -3.93 15.30 -19.47
CA PHE A 36 -3.82 13.90 -19.87
C PHE A 36 -3.21 13.05 -18.76
N PHE A 37 -2.15 13.54 -18.11
CA PHE A 37 -1.50 12.85 -16.99
C PHE A 37 -2.46 12.68 -15.80
N LEU A 38 -3.21 13.74 -15.46
CA LEU A 38 -4.20 13.70 -14.39
C LEU A 38 -5.33 12.71 -14.71
N LEU A 39 -5.83 12.70 -15.94
CA LEU A 39 -6.84 11.75 -16.40
C LEU A 39 -6.31 10.31 -16.34
N ALA A 40 -5.10 10.06 -16.84
CA ALA A 40 -4.49 8.74 -16.84
C ALA A 40 -4.33 8.18 -15.40
N THR A 41 -4.04 9.04 -14.43
CA THR A 41 -3.96 8.63 -13.01
C THR A 41 -5.32 8.49 -12.33
N ALA A 42 -6.35 9.19 -12.82
CA ALA A 42 -7.70 9.14 -12.26
C ALA A 42 -8.51 7.92 -12.77
N ILE A 43 -8.31 7.52 -14.03
CA ILE A 43 -9.06 6.42 -14.66
C ILE A 43 -9.05 5.13 -13.83
N PRO A 44 -7.90 4.63 -13.31
CA PRO A 44 -7.90 3.40 -12.51
C PRO A 44 -8.71 3.50 -11.22
N ARG A 45 -8.82 4.71 -10.64
CA ARG A 45 -9.62 4.93 -9.42
C ARG A 45 -11.13 4.82 -9.67
N TRP A 46 -11.57 5.12 -10.89
CA TRP A 46 -12.98 5.08 -11.28
C TRP A 46 -13.40 3.72 -11.86
N THR A 47 -12.48 3.04 -12.53
CA THR A 47 -12.79 1.80 -13.26
C THR A 47 -12.52 0.53 -12.43
N VAL A 48 -11.61 0.58 -11.46
CA VAL A 48 -11.27 -0.55 -10.60
C VAL A 48 -11.93 -0.35 -9.23
N PRO A 49 -12.77 -1.28 -8.74
CA PRO A 49 -13.38 -1.17 -7.41
C PRO A 49 -12.31 -1.20 -6.31
N PRO A 50 -12.60 -0.69 -5.10
CA PRO A 50 -11.72 -0.83 -3.95
C PRO A 50 -11.52 -2.31 -3.57
N PRO A 51 -10.50 -2.66 -2.76
CA PRO A 51 -10.33 -4.02 -2.25
C PRO A 51 -11.59 -4.50 -1.54
N ALA A 52 -11.99 -5.74 -1.81
CA ALA A 52 -13.16 -6.36 -1.21
C ALA A 52 -12.80 -7.45 -0.18
N TYR A 53 -11.51 -7.74 -0.01
CA TYR A 53 -11.01 -8.78 0.88
C TYR A 53 -10.03 -8.20 1.89
N ASP A 54 -10.09 -8.71 3.10
CA ASP A 54 -9.08 -8.43 4.12
C ASP A 54 -7.81 -9.20 3.81
N LEU A 55 -6.68 -8.62 4.18
CA LEU A 55 -5.37 -9.23 3.99
C LEU A 55 -4.69 -9.44 5.34
N VAL A 56 -4.18 -10.65 5.56
CA VAL A 56 -3.32 -10.93 6.72
C VAL A 56 -1.86 -10.83 6.28
N LEU A 57 -1.13 -10.04 7.05
CA LEU A 57 0.28 -9.71 6.84
C LEU A 57 1.10 -10.21 8.03
N ARG A 58 2.28 -10.72 7.75
CA ARG A 58 3.34 -10.79 8.76
C ARG A 58 4.24 -9.57 8.60
N VAL A 59 4.52 -8.92 9.71
CA VAL A 59 5.31 -7.69 9.76
C VAL A 59 6.47 -7.90 10.73
N GLY A 60 7.68 -7.65 10.28
CA GLY A 60 8.86 -7.71 11.12
C GLY A 60 8.82 -6.61 12.19
N LYS A 61 9.14 -6.97 13.43
CA LYS A 61 9.25 -5.97 14.49
C LYS A 61 10.55 -5.18 14.34
N PRO A 62 10.57 -3.90 14.74
CA PRO A 62 11.78 -3.09 14.73
C PRO A 62 12.90 -3.73 15.58
N TYR A 63 14.15 -3.45 15.22
CA TYR A 63 15.34 -4.04 15.86
C TYR A 63 15.55 -3.65 17.32
N ASP A 64 14.84 -2.65 17.83
CA ASP A 64 14.97 -2.12 19.21
C ASP A 64 14.34 -3.02 20.28
N GLN A 65 13.71 -4.13 19.90
CA GLN A 65 13.11 -5.08 20.83
C GLN A 65 14.14 -6.12 21.28
N PRO A 66 14.02 -6.66 22.53
CA PRO A 66 14.90 -7.72 22.98
C PRO A 66 14.85 -8.89 21.99
N ARG A 67 16.02 -9.54 21.78
CA ARG A 67 16.13 -10.67 20.84
C ARG A 67 15.12 -11.75 21.21
N PRO A 68 14.33 -12.25 20.26
CA PRO A 68 13.37 -13.30 20.54
C PRO A 68 14.11 -14.60 20.91
N GLN A 69 13.58 -15.31 21.90
CA GLN A 69 14.12 -16.63 22.30
C GLN A 69 13.47 -17.76 21.50
N VAL A 70 12.45 -17.45 20.74
CA VAL A 70 11.75 -18.38 19.85
C VAL A 70 11.68 -17.83 18.41
N ALA A 71 11.85 -18.71 17.46
CA ALA A 71 11.60 -18.41 16.04
C ALA A 71 10.16 -18.77 15.71
N VAL A 72 9.48 -17.86 15.05
CA VAL A 72 8.07 -18.03 14.67
C VAL A 72 7.93 -17.93 13.16
N GLU A 73 7.27 -18.92 12.56
CA GLU A 73 6.92 -18.93 11.15
C GLU A 73 5.41 -19.09 11.03
N PHE A 74 4.78 -18.18 10.28
CA PHE A 74 3.33 -18.25 10.02
C PHE A 74 3.07 -18.93 8.68
N LYS A 75 2.17 -19.90 8.68
CA LYS A 75 1.71 -20.62 7.47
C LYS A 75 0.20 -20.74 7.47
N VAL A 76 -0.34 -21.02 6.32
CA VAL A 76 -1.75 -21.41 6.19
C VAL A 76 -1.82 -22.93 6.15
N ASP A 77 -2.62 -23.51 7.04
CA ASP A 77 -2.91 -24.93 7.11
C ASP A 77 -4.41 -25.13 7.18
N ASP A 78 -4.98 -25.90 6.25
CA ASP A 78 -6.42 -26.13 6.09
C ASP A 78 -7.27 -24.84 6.18
N GLY A 79 -6.78 -23.77 5.53
CA GLY A 79 -7.46 -22.47 5.51
C GLY A 79 -7.42 -21.69 6.82
N ARG A 80 -6.56 -22.09 7.77
CA ARG A 80 -6.31 -21.40 9.04
C ARG A 80 -4.86 -20.96 9.14
N ILE A 81 -4.61 -19.88 9.86
CA ILE A 81 -3.24 -19.49 10.14
C ILE A 81 -2.73 -20.25 11.34
N VAL A 82 -1.58 -20.87 11.16
CA VAL A 82 -0.83 -21.57 12.22
C VAL A 82 0.53 -20.93 12.38
N ALA A 83 0.97 -20.81 13.63
CA ALA A 83 2.30 -20.38 14.01
C ALA A 83 3.15 -21.61 14.35
N PHE A 84 4.20 -21.85 13.59
CA PHE A 84 5.24 -22.83 13.94
C PHE A 84 6.27 -22.13 14.80
N VAL A 85 6.36 -22.57 16.05
CA VAL A 85 7.25 -21.99 17.07
C VAL A 85 8.36 -22.98 17.37
N ARG A 86 9.61 -22.55 17.27
CA ARG A 86 10.78 -23.36 17.58
C ARG A 86 11.77 -22.59 18.46
N PRO A 87 12.55 -23.26 19.30
CA PRO A 87 13.60 -22.60 20.08
C PRO A 87 14.65 -21.99 19.13
N VAL A 88 15.21 -20.84 19.52
CA VAL A 88 16.32 -20.21 18.80
C VAL A 88 17.62 -20.80 19.31
N GLN A 89 18.48 -21.26 18.41
CA GLN A 89 19.81 -21.73 18.77
C GLN A 89 20.69 -20.53 19.17
N LYS A 90 21.65 -20.80 20.07
CA LYS A 90 22.63 -19.81 20.50
C LYS A 90 23.37 -19.26 19.28
N ASP A 91 23.45 -17.93 19.19
CA ASP A 91 24.08 -17.18 18.09
C ASP A 91 23.27 -17.12 16.75
N GLN A 92 22.07 -17.66 16.71
CA GLN A 92 21.19 -17.49 15.56
C GLN A 92 20.46 -16.14 15.63
N TYR A 93 20.58 -15.34 14.56
CA TYR A 93 19.73 -14.16 14.40
C TYR A 93 18.33 -14.58 13.89
N VAL A 94 17.30 -14.17 14.60
CA VAL A 94 15.92 -14.43 14.23
C VAL A 94 15.14 -13.13 14.26
N GLN A 95 14.40 -12.87 13.21
CA GLN A 95 13.48 -11.74 13.11
C GLN A 95 12.22 -12.03 13.95
N SER A 96 11.84 -11.08 14.81
CA SER A 96 10.52 -11.10 15.46
C SER A 96 9.45 -10.68 14.46
N TRP A 97 8.31 -11.35 14.51
CA TRP A 97 7.18 -11.09 13.65
C TRP A 97 5.91 -10.78 14.44
N SER A 98 5.07 -9.92 13.91
CA SER A 98 3.68 -9.76 14.33
C SER A 98 2.75 -10.08 13.17
N LEU A 99 1.55 -10.50 13.48
CA LEU A 99 0.46 -10.63 12.52
C LEU A 99 -0.42 -9.39 12.57
N VAL A 100 -0.73 -8.87 11.39
CA VAL A 100 -1.56 -7.69 11.23
C VAL A 100 -2.62 -7.99 10.17
N ARG A 101 -3.86 -7.61 10.43
CA ARG A 101 -4.97 -7.67 9.46
C ARG A 101 -5.17 -6.29 8.86
N PHE A 102 -5.15 -6.19 7.56
CA PHE A 102 -5.70 -5.06 6.84
C PHE A 102 -7.20 -5.27 6.64
N ASP A 103 -8.01 -4.40 7.21
CA ASP A 103 -9.45 -4.38 7.06
C ASP A 103 -9.81 -3.51 5.84
N HIS A 104 -10.38 -4.12 4.82
CA HIS A 104 -10.72 -3.44 3.57
C HIS A 104 -11.83 -2.41 3.73
N GLN A 105 -12.74 -2.56 4.71
CA GLN A 105 -13.87 -1.64 4.93
C GLN A 105 -13.43 -0.35 5.60
N THR A 106 -12.59 -0.46 6.63
CA THR A 106 -12.09 0.70 7.38
C THR A 106 -10.77 1.23 6.85
N SER A 107 -10.10 0.48 5.96
CA SER A 107 -8.75 0.76 5.45
C SER A 107 -7.71 0.89 6.56
N ASN A 108 -7.91 0.22 7.69
CA ASN A 108 -7.04 0.25 8.85
C ASN A 108 -6.26 -1.06 9.02
N LEU A 109 -5.14 -0.96 9.72
CA LEU A 109 -4.36 -2.12 10.18
C LEU A 109 -4.74 -2.44 11.63
N GLN A 110 -4.97 -3.72 11.90
CA GLN A 110 -5.32 -4.24 13.23
C GLN A 110 -4.35 -5.35 13.60
N ASP A 111 -3.75 -5.27 14.78
CA ASP A 111 -2.91 -6.33 15.28
C ASP A 111 -3.74 -7.57 15.61
N ILE A 112 -3.25 -8.74 15.20
CA ILE A 112 -3.81 -10.03 15.56
C ILE A 112 -2.98 -10.60 16.70
N PRO A 113 -3.51 -10.67 17.93
CA PRO A 113 -2.77 -11.20 19.06
C PRO A 113 -2.54 -12.71 18.87
N VAL A 114 -1.29 -13.11 18.93
CA VAL A 114 -0.90 -14.52 18.91
C VAL A 114 -0.23 -14.85 20.24
N LYS A 115 -0.73 -15.84 20.94
CA LYS A 115 -0.17 -16.30 22.22
C LYS A 115 1.05 -17.18 21.96
N ILE A 116 2.20 -16.56 21.77
CA ILE A 116 3.49 -17.24 21.56
C ILE A 116 4.20 -17.30 22.91
N PRO A 117 4.76 -18.45 23.31
CA PRO A 117 5.59 -18.54 24.52
C PRO A 117 6.86 -17.69 24.34
N ASP A 118 7.27 -17.00 25.41
CA ASP A 118 8.46 -16.15 25.39
C ASP A 118 9.75 -16.96 25.19
N SER A 119 9.76 -18.21 25.67
CA SER A 119 10.92 -19.12 25.56
C SER A 119 10.45 -20.56 25.41
N LEU A 120 11.28 -21.36 24.78
CA LEU A 120 11.18 -22.84 24.74
C LEU A 120 12.52 -23.45 25.15
N PRO A 121 12.51 -24.59 25.84
CA PRO A 121 13.75 -25.37 26.08
C PRO A 121 14.44 -25.67 24.74
N SER A 122 15.77 -25.63 24.73
CA SER A 122 16.56 -25.77 23.49
C SER A 122 16.31 -27.08 22.73
N ASP A 123 15.94 -28.13 23.45
CA ASP A 123 15.69 -29.47 22.90
C ASP A 123 14.19 -29.72 22.62
N SER A 124 13.35 -28.71 22.79
CA SER A 124 11.91 -28.85 22.52
C SER A 124 11.61 -29.07 21.05
N PRO A 125 10.72 -29.99 20.71
CA PRO A 125 10.23 -30.09 19.34
C PRO A 125 9.47 -28.82 18.94
N PRO A 126 9.41 -28.52 17.64
CA PRO A 126 8.59 -27.41 17.13
C PRO A 126 7.13 -27.56 17.58
N GLN A 127 6.53 -26.47 18.02
CA GLN A 127 5.12 -26.42 18.43
C GLN A 127 4.30 -25.73 17.36
N THR A 128 3.09 -26.23 17.12
CA THR A 128 2.11 -25.60 16.23
C THR A 128 1.02 -24.96 17.07
N ILE A 129 0.81 -23.67 16.88
CA ILE A 129 -0.19 -22.87 17.59
C ILE A 129 -1.18 -22.33 16.55
N VAL A 130 -2.47 -22.63 16.73
CA VAL A 130 -3.53 -22.08 15.87
C VAL A 130 -3.80 -20.62 16.27
N VAL A 131 -3.95 -19.75 15.30
CA VAL A 131 -4.28 -18.34 15.54
C VAL A 131 -5.78 -18.17 15.65
N ASP A 132 -6.28 -18.06 16.89
CA ASP A 132 -7.73 -18.04 17.20
C ASP A 132 -8.44 -16.75 16.70
N GLY A 133 -7.73 -15.64 16.57
CA GLY A 133 -8.31 -14.34 16.21
C GLY A 133 -8.97 -14.27 14.82
N LEU A 134 -8.89 -15.34 14.02
CA LEU A 134 -9.43 -15.44 12.67
C LEU A 134 -10.35 -16.66 12.47
N ALA A 135 -10.80 -17.28 13.55
CA ALA A 135 -11.52 -18.58 13.54
C ALA A 135 -12.81 -18.60 12.68
N ALA A 136 -13.43 -17.43 12.46
CA ALA A 136 -14.65 -17.30 11.65
C ALA A 136 -14.41 -17.09 10.15
N LYS A 137 -13.15 -17.00 9.72
CA LYS A 137 -12.79 -16.72 8.33
C LYS A 137 -11.84 -17.78 7.80
N ARG A 138 -11.94 -18.06 6.50
CA ARG A 138 -11.00 -18.92 5.80
C ARG A 138 -9.89 -18.07 5.18
N VAL A 139 -8.66 -18.56 5.26
CA VAL A 139 -7.49 -17.92 4.68
C VAL A 139 -7.14 -18.57 3.36
N LEU A 140 -7.04 -17.79 2.31
CA LEU A 140 -6.56 -18.21 1.01
C LEU A 140 -5.08 -17.86 0.89
N GLU A 141 -4.21 -18.88 0.79
CA GLU A 141 -2.78 -18.71 0.55
C GLU A 141 -2.53 -18.43 -0.94
N GLN A 142 -2.80 -17.20 -1.35
CA GLN A 142 -2.62 -16.75 -2.72
C GLN A 142 -1.89 -15.40 -2.72
N THR A 143 -1.00 -15.20 -3.70
CA THR A 143 -0.31 -13.92 -3.90
C THR A 143 -1.26 -12.82 -4.33
N LYS A 144 -2.39 -13.19 -4.95
CA LYS A 144 -3.38 -12.28 -5.49
C LYS A 144 -4.76 -12.57 -4.90
N ALA A 145 -5.45 -11.52 -4.46
CA ALA A 145 -6.82 -11.61 -3.98
C ALA A 145 -7.78 -12.06 -5.08
N PRO A 146 -8.95 -12.65 -4.73
CA PRO A 146 -9.96 -13.01 -5.73
C PRO A 146 -10.46 -11.83 -6.57
N ASP A 147 -10.47 -10.61 -6.04
CA ASP A 147 -10.81 -9.36 -6.74
C ASP A 147 -9.65 -8.79 -7.57
N GLY A 148 -8.49 -9.43 -7.53
CA GLY A 148 -7.34 -9.12 -8.35
C GLY A 148 -6.29 -8.21 -7.71
N TYR A 149 -6.42 -7.82 -6.45
CA TYR A 149 -5.39 -7.08 -5.74
C TYR A 149 -4.21 -7.98 -5.35
N GLU A 150 -3.01 -7.42 -5.41
CA GLU A 150 -1.78 -8.05 -4.94
C GLU A 150 -0.99 -7.09 -4.06
N LEU A 151 -0.31 -7.65 -3.07
CA LEU A 151 0.60 -6.89 -2.21
C LEU A 151 1.89 -6.61 -2.97
N ARG A 152 2.31 -5.35 -2.96
CA ARG A 152 3.61 -4.91 -3.45
C ARG A 152 4.29 -4.02 -2.44
N THR A 153 5.60 -4.13 -2.40
CA THR A 153 6.45 -3.19 -1.68
C THR A 153 7.04 -2.23 -2.71
N ASP A 154 6.61 -0.99 -2.65
CA ASP A 154 7.15 0.06 -3.50
C ASP A 154 8.30 0.75 -2.75
N THR A 155 9.51 0.47 -3.17
CA THR A 155 10.71 1.15 -2.69
C THR A 155 10.91 2.40 -3.54
N ASN A 156 10.28 3.49 -3.15
CA ASN A 156 10.45 4.75 -3.83
C ASN A 156 11.86 5.29 -3.56
N ARG A 157 12.78 5.05 -4.49
CA ARG A 157 14.15 5.58 -4.46
C ARG A 157 14.25 7.09 -4.71
N GLY A 158 13.12 7.77 -4.84
CA GLY A 158 13.09 9.14 -5.30
C GLY A 158 12.04 10.00 -4.61
N GLY A 159 12.05 10.10 -3.28
CA GLY A 159 11.14 11.00 -2.53
C GLY A 159 11.41 12.50 -2.73
N GLY A 160 12.34 12.89 -3.57
CA GLY A 160 12.75 14.28 -3.74
C GLY A 160 12.33 14.95 -5.05
N GLY A 161 11.72 14.23 -6.00
CA GLY A 161 11.53 14.77 -7.34
C GLY A 161 12.87 15.27 -7.94
N LEU A 162 12.81 16.08 -9.01
CA LEU A 162 14.00 16.69 -9.63
C LEU A 162 14.91 17.42 -8.63
N MET A 163 14.34 18.04 -7.60
CA MET A 163 15.09 18.76 -6.57
C MET A 163 15.77 17.81 -5.56
N GLY A 164 15.14 16.71 -5.17
CA GLY A 164 15.75 15.73 -4.26
C GLY A 164 16.93 15.01 -4.88
N ASP A 165 16.87 14.70 -6.16
CA ASP A 165 17.98 14.11 -6.91
C ASP A 165 19.16 15.09 -7.07
N LEU A 166 18.88 16.38 -7.26
CA LEU A 166 19.91 17.44 -7.34
C LEU A 166 20.62 17.70 -6.01
N PHE A 167 19.91 17.60 -4.88
CA PHE A 167 20.45 17.88 -3.54
C PHE A 167 20.84 16.63 -2.73
N GLY A 168 20.80 15.45 -3.33
CA GLY A 168 21.23 14.20 -2.69
C GLY A 168 20.37 13.76 -1.50
N MET A 169 19.18 14.32 -1.31
CA MET A 169 18.22 13.91 -0.29
C MET A 169 17.53 12.61 -0.71
N ARG A 170 18.24 11.50 -0.69
CA ARG A 170 17.69 10.17 -0.94
C ARG A 170 17.02 9.65 0.34
N GLY A 171 15.76 9.99 0.53
CA GLY A 171 14.93 9.31 1.50
C GLY A 171 14.56 7.92 0.97
N TYR A 172 14.88 6.86 1.69
CA TYR A 172 14.32 5.54 1.45
C TYR A 172 12.94 5.51 2.10
N ASP A 173 11.90 5.74 1.32
CA ASP A 173 10.51 5.60 1.78
C ASP A 173 9.96 4.28 1.19
N GLN A 174 9.93 3.25 2.03
CA GLN A 174 9.33 1.98 1.66
C GLN A 174 7.83 2.05 1.92
N ARG A 175 7.03 1.96 0.86
CA ARG A 175 5.57 1.92 0.97
C ARG A 175 5.07 0.53 0.64
N VAL A 176 4.21 0.03 1.49
CA VAL A 176 3.49 -1.21 1.24
C VAL A 176 2.14 -0.85 0.63
N VAL A 177 1.86 -1.39 -0.54
CA VAL A 177 0.68 -1.02 -1.32
C VAL A 177 -0.05 -2.26 -1.85
N LEU A 178 -1.36 -2.14 -2.01
CA LEU A 178 -2.17 -3.07 -2.78
C LEU A 178 -2.38 -2.52 -4.18
N VAL A 179 -2.12 -3.32 -5.20
CA VAL A 179 -2.19 -2.89 -6.60
C VAL A 179 -3.14 -3.79 -7.38
N ASN A 180 -4.07 -3.18 -8.13
CA ASN A 180 -4.92 -3.85 -9.10
C ASN A 180 -5.14 -2.96 -10.32
N ARG A 181 -4.75 -3.40 -11.51
CA ARG A 181 -4.97 -2.71 -12.81
C ARG A 181 -4.67 -1.20 -12.77
N GLY A 182 -3.60 -0.80 -12.08
CA GLY A 182 -3.20 0.61 -11.94
C GLY A 182 -3.85 1.36 -10.77
N ARG A 183 -4.85 0.81 -10.09
CA ARG A 183 -5.30 1.34 -8.80
C ARG A 183 -4.32 0.93 -7.72
N VAL A 184 -3.88 1.91 -6.95
CA VAL A 184 -2.95 1.72 -5.84
C VAL A 184 -3.63 2.14 -4.54
N VAL A 185 -3.59 1.27 -3.54
CA VAL A 185 -4.08 1.54 -2.18
C VAL A 185 -2.91 1.40 -1.23
N THR A 186 -2.50 2.48 -0.60
CA THR A 186 -1.40 2.48 0.36
C THR A 186 -1.88 1.96 1.71
N LEU A 187 -1.16 1.00 2.28
CA LEU A 187 -1.44 0.48 3.61
C LEU A 187 -0.91 1.47 4.67
N PRO A 188 -1.70 1.80 5.71
CA PRO A 188 -1.37 2.84 6.68
C PRO A 188 -0.43 2.31 7.78
N PHE A 189 0.80 1.91 7.41
CA PHE A 189 1.80 1.51 8.40
C PHE A 189 2.31 2.70 9.21
N PRO A 190 2.45 2.57 10.52
CA PRO A 190 3.09 3.57 11.37
C PRO A 190 4.54 3.85 10.91
N SER A 191 5.04 5.06 11.16
CA SER A 191 6.37 5.52 10.73
C SER A 191 7.53 4.63 11.21
N GLY A 192 7.38 3.90 12.31
CA GLY A 192 8.38 2.94 12.81
C GLY A 192 8.56 1.67 11.97
N TYR A 193 7.66 1.40 11.03
CA TYR A 193 7.68 0.20 10.18
C TYR A 193 8.26 0.42 8.78
N GLN A 194 8.82 1.59 8.50
CA GLN A 194 9.34 1.95 7.16
C GLN A 194 10.40 0.98 6.62
N TYR A 195 11.11 0.27 7.50
CA TYR A 195 12.15 -0.69 7.12
C TYR A 195 11.81 -2.12 7.52
N ALA A 196 10.63 -2.34 8.07
CA ALA A 196 10.21 -3.67 8.49
C ALA A 196 9.86 -4.53 7.27
N PRO A 197 10.36 -5.76 7.18
CA PRO A 197 9.91 -6.66 6.13
C PRO A 197 8.42 -6.97 6.32
N VAL A 198 7.65 -6.79 5.26
CA VAL A 198 6.21 -7.07 5.22
C VAL A 198 5.95 -8.13 4.17
N THR A 199 5.19 -9.17 4.53
CA THR A 199 4.85 -10.26 3.61
C THR A 199 3.39 -10.65 3.80
N ALA A 200 2.68 -10.92 2.72
CA ALA A 200 1.34 -11.48 2.78
C ALA A 200 1.39 -12.91 3.34
N VAL A 201 0.47 -13.23 4.25
CA VAL A 201 0.19 -14.58 4.71
C VAL A 201 -0.97 -15.16 3.92
N GLY A 202 -2.02 -14.38 3.68
CA GLY A 202 -3.15 -14.79 2.87
C GLY A 202 -4.32 -13.81 2.95
N TRP A 203 -5.30 -14.05 2.10
CA TRP A 203 -6.53 -13.26 1.99
C TRP A 203 -7.66 -13.92 2.78
N LEU A 204 -8.41 -13.11 3.52
CA LEU A 204 -9.54 -13.61 4.30
C LEU A 204 -10.80 -13.64 3.44
N THR A 205 -11.47 -14.78 3.45
CA THR A 205 -12.81 -14.96 2.89
C THR A 205 -13.76 -15.41 3.96
N ASP A 206 -15.03 -15.15 3.79
CA ASP A 206 -16.04 -15.74 4.68
C ASP A 206 -15.98 -17.26 4.53
N ALA A 207 -16.04 -17.95 5.65
CA ALA A 207 -16.16 -19.41 5.63
C ALA A 207 -17.50 -19.77 4.96
N PRO A 208 -17.53 -20.80 4.08
CA PRO A 208 -18.76 -21.25 3.44
C PRO A 208 -19.76 -21.80 4.44
#